data_c3e1bf7bcf9ac8a5cde77fcef04702ba
#
_entry.id   c3e1bf7bcf9ac8a5cde77fcef04702ba
#
_cell.length_a   1.000
_cell.length_b   1.000
_cell.length_c   1.000
_cell.angle_alpha   90.00
_cell.angle_beta   90.00
_cell.angle_gamma   90.00
#
_symmetry.space_group_name_H-M   'P 1'
#
loop_
_entity.id
_entity.type
_entity.pdbx_description
1 polymer ?
#
loop_
_entity_poly.entity_id
_entity_poly.type
_entity_poly.pdbx_seq_one_letter_code
_entity_poly.pdbx_strand_id
1 'polypeptide(L)'
;NGVNIVLDITGQEEVWREFLSALGYTHEEIKDYIAGPAYYAWAYMANLSGYGGPVHDSWFTKRTELARKNQLIMRKLGMQPILQGYSGMVPVDVQSKAKGAYALTGNDVIPQGTWCSFQRPYMLRTTTAAYDKYAKLFYECQKNVYGDVTHYYATDPFHEGGNTGDMSTSDVSSEVLNSMLEFDKDAVWVIQAWQGNPSAGLINGLNGRKEHALVLDLYAEKDTHWNDSSYSGGKEFQKTPWVYCMLNNFGGRMGLHGHMDNIVSGVVDAANNSEMLTGIGITPEGSQNNPVLYDLLFETVWCDDATKTLTEIDTDQWLKDYVTRRYGAKSESAYEAMKILENTVYKASLNMRGQGAPESYINARPAESIGAASTWGNAVIGYGMEELEKAAE
;
A
#
# COMPACT_ATOMS: atom_id res chain seq x y z
N ASN A 1 -12.09 10.36 -12.53
CA ASN A 1 -11.58 8.97 -12.52
C ASN A 1 -12.36 8.06 -11.57
N GLY A 2 -13.34 8.56 -10.78
CA GLY A 2 -14.20 7.74 -9.93
C GLY A 2 -13.54 7.22 -8.63
N VAL A 3 -12.39 7.75 -8.22
CA VAL A 3 -11.74 7.34 -6.97
C VAL A 3 -12.63 7.65 -5.78
N ASN A 4 -12.90 6.65 -4.93
CA ASN A 4 -13.81 6.76 -3.79
C ASN A 4 -13.19 6.38 -2.44
N ILE A 5 -12.02 5.74 -2.42
CA ILE A 5 -11.27 5.38 -1.21
C ILE A 5 -9.80 5.74 -1.42
N VAL A 6 -9.17 6.38 -0.43
CA VAL A 6 -7.78 6.86 -0.53
C VAL A 6 -7.05 6.63 0.79
N LEU A 7 -5.85 6.03 0.75
CA LEU A 7 -4.97 5.99 1.92
C LEU A 7 -4.57 7.41 2.33
N ASP A 8 -4.91 7.81 3.53
CA ASP A 8 -4.55 9.12 4.09
C ASP A 8 -3.78 8.98 5.41
N ILE A 9 -2.47 9.03 5.31
CA ILE A 9 -1.55 9.06 6.46
C ILE A 9 -1.17 10.50 6.87
N THR A 10 -1.84 11.51 6.32
CA THR A 10 -1.60 12.90 6.67
C THR A 10 -2.03 13.15 8.11
N GLY A 11 -1.12 13.60 8.96
CA GLY A 11 -1.39 13.88 10.38
C GLY A 11 -1.37 12.64 11.29
N GLN A 12 -1.03 11.46 10.78
CA GLN A 12 -0.92 10.23 11.58
C GLN A 12 0.13 10.36 12.70
N GLU A 13 1.15 11.17 12.49
CA GLU A 13 2.14 11.53 13.51
C GLU A 13 1.52 12.15 14.77
N GLU A 14 0.42 12.88 14.64
CA GLU A 14 -0.29 13.45 15.78
C GLU A 14 -1.04 12.38 16.59
N VAL A 15 -1.62 11.39 15.92
CA VAL A 15 -2.21 10.21 16.57
C VAL A 15 -1.16 9.49 17.41
N TRP A 16 0.03 9.26 16.83
CA TRP A 16 1.14 8.65 17.57
C TRP A 16 1.62 9.53 18.71
N ARG A 17 1.63 10.86 18.55
CA ARG A 17 2.00 11.78 19.63
C ARG A 17 1.04 11.68 20.81
N GLU A 18 -0.27 11.69 20.57
CA GLU A 18 -1.27 11.51 21.64
C GLU A 18 -1.14 10.16 22.31
N PHE A 19 -1.04 9.09 21.50
CA PHE A 19 -0.92 7.72 21.97
C PHE A 19 0.31 7.52 22.86
N LEU A 20 1.50 7.91 22.39
CA LEU A 20 2.74 7.74 23.13
C LEU A 20 2.81 8.67 24.36
N SER A 21 2.26 9.87 24.29
CA SER A 21 2.14 10.76 25.45
C SER A 21 1.32 10.13 26.58
N ALA A 22 0.21 9.47 26.25
CA ALA A 22 -0.61 8.75 27.22
C ALA A 22 0.13 7.56 27.85
N LEU A 23 1.11 6.97 27.14
CA LEU A 23 1.99 5.91 27.66
C LEU A 23 3.16 6.44 28.53
N GLY A 24 3.34 7.75 28.59
CA GLY A 24 4.37 8.39 29.42
C GLY A 24 5.64 8.80 28.69
N TYR A 25 5.64 8.83 27.36
CA TYR A 25 6.75 9.35 26.57
C TYR A 25 6.78 10.88 26.57
N THR A 26 7.98 11.45 26.63
CA THR A 26 8.19 12.88 26.44
C THR A 26 8.09 13.25 24.96
N HIS A 27 7.89 14.54 24.70
CA HIS A 27 7.78 15.03 23.31
C HIS A 27 9.05 14.72 22.47
N GLU A 28 10.23 14.86 23.05
CA GLU A 28 11.47 14.53 22.33
C GLU A 28 11.61 13.02 22.02
N GLU A 29 11.26 12.15 22.95
CA GLU A 29 11.24 10.69 22.71
C GLU A 29 10.22 10.31 21.62
N ILE A 30 9.09 10.99 21.55
CA ILE A 30 8.10 10.78 20.49
C ILE A 30 8.67 11.20 19.13
N LYS A 31 9.35 12.35 19.06
CA LYS A 31 10.01 12.82 17.82
C LYS A 31 11.09 11.86 17.35
N ASP A 32 11.85 11.28 18.28
CA ASP A 32 12.86 10.28 17.96
C ASP A 32 12.26 8.95 17.46
N TYR A 33 11.05 8.60 17.90
CA TYR A 33 10.34 7.42 17.45
C TYR A 33 9.73 7.58 16.06
N ILE A 34 9.21 8.76 15.74
CA ILE A 34 8.55 9.04 14.46
C ILE A 34 9.59 9.14 13.35
N ALA A 35 9.41 8.34 12.30
CA ALA A 35 10.27 8.39 11.13
C ALA A 35 10.13 9.72 10.36
N GLY A 36 11.10 10.05 9.54
CA GLY A 36 11.00 11.16 8.60
C GLY A 36 9.94 10.90 7.52
N PRO A 37 9.40 11.96 6.88
CA PRO A 37 8.25 11.86 5.98
C PRO A 37 8.41 10.88 4.81
N ALA A 38 9.63 10.73 4.28
CA ALA A 38 9.93 9.79 3.19
C ALA A 38 9.78 8.31 3.60
N TYR A 39 9.68 8.03 4.91
CA TYR A 39 9.65 6.67 5.46
C TYR A 39 8.33 6.34 6.17
N TYR A 40 7.34 7.21 6.13
CA TYR A 40 6.07 7.02 6.86
C TYR A 40 5.34 5.73 6.47
N ALA A 41 5.29 5.37 5.20
CA ALA A 41 4.63 4.15 4.76
C ALA A 41 5.20 2.92 5.48
N TRP A 42 6.52 2.76 5.48
CA TRP A 42 7.18 1.63 6.13
C TRP A 42 7.16 1.72 7.66
N ALA A 43 7.22 2.91 8.23
CA ALA A 43 7.09 3.10 9.68
C ALA A 43 5.69 2.68 10.17
N TYR A 44 4.64 3.06 9.48
CA TYR A 44 3.27 2.71 9.86
C TYR A 44 2.88 1.26 9.54
N MET A 45 3.68 0.56 8.73
CA MET A 45 3.63 -0.89 8.54
C MET A 45 4.50 -1.67 9.55
N ALA A 46 5.06 -1.01 10.57
CA ALA A 46 5.94 -1.60 11.57
C ALA A 46 7.27 -2.18 11.03
N ASN A 47 7.76 -1.67 9.90
CA ASN A 47 9.03 -2.11 9.33
C ASN A 47 10.25 -1.40 9.95
N LEU A 48 10.07 -0.15 10.34
CA LEU A 48 11.13 0.65 10.98
C LEU A 48 10.55 1.71 11.94
N SER A 49 11.39 2.28 12.78
CA SER A 49 11.07 3.42 13.65
C SER A 49 12.25 4.41 13.71
N GLY A 50 11.96 5.71 13.91
CA GLY A 50 12.97 6.72 14.20
C GLY A 50 13.93 7.11 13.07
N TYR A 51 13.78 6.56 11.87
CA TYR A 51 14.71 6.81 10.77
C TYR A 51 14.32 8.05 9.96
N GLY A 52 15.33 8.88 9.63
CA GLY A 52 15.12 10.08 8.81
C GLY A 52 14.44 11.26 9.52
N GLY A 53 14.20 11.15 10.83
CA GLY A 53 13.73 12.21 11.70
C GLY A 53 14.89 12.93 12.44
N PRO A 54 14.58 13.70 13.50
CA PRO A 54 13.24 14.06 13.98
C PRO A 54 12.55 15.12 13.10
N VAL A 55 11.23 15.10 13.10
CA VAL A 55 10.43 16.16 12.45
C VAL A 55 10.34 17.40 13.33
N HIS A 56 10.17 18.58 12.73
CA HIS A 56 9.99 19.84 13.46
C HIS A 56 8.64 19.87 14.17
N ASP A 57 8.54 20.54 15.33
CA ASP A 57 7.33 20.60 16.14
C ASP A 57 6.10 21.11 15.38
N SER A 58 6.28 22.11 14.51
CA SER A 58 5.19 22.61 13.67
C SER A 58 4.64 21.60 12.68
N TRP A 59 5.34 20.49 12.46
CA TRP A 59 4.89 19.43 11.57
C TRP A 59 3.62 18.78 12.07
N PHE A 60 3.56 18.45 13.35
CA PHE A 60 2.38 17.85 13.98
C PHE A 60 1.13 18.72 13.75
N THR A 61 1.18 19.99 14.14
CA THR A 61 0.04 20.90 14.01
C THR A 61 -0.36 21.13 12.54
N LYS A 62 0.61 21.46 11.67
CA LYS A 62 0.33 21.78 10.27
C LYS A 62 -0.21 20.58 9.49
N ARG A 63 0.30 19.40 9.78
CA ARG A 63 -0.15 18.16 9.13
C ARG A 63 -1.56 17.78 9.60
N THR A 64 -1.86 17.95 10.87
CA THR A 64 -3.22 17.73 11.40
C THR A 64 -4.23 18.70 10.78
N GLU A 65 -3.88 19.98 10.66
CA GLU A 65 -4.71 20.95 9.95
C GLU A 65 -4.94 20.59 8.49
N LEU A 66 -3.89 20.13 7.80
CA LEU A 66 -3.97 19.67 6.41
C LEU A 66 -4.86 18.44 6.29
N ALA A 67 -4.69 17.44 7.15
CA ALA A 67 -5.51 16.24 7.20
C ALA A 67 -7.00 16.55 7.30
N ARG A 68 -7.37 17.41 8.25
CA ARG A 68 -8.77 17.82 8.42
C ARG A 68 -9.35 18.51 7.19
N LYS A 69 -8.54 19.32 6.48
CA LYS A 69 -8.95 19.95 5.22
C LYS A 69 -9.13 18.91 4.10
N ASN A 70 -8.18 17.97 3.96
CA ASN A 70 -8.24 16.91 2.98
C ASN A 70 -9.47 16.04 3.18
N GLN A 71 -9.73 15.60 4.41
CA GLN A 71 -10.89 14.76 4.76
C GLN A 71 -12.21 15.49 4.52
N LEU A 72 -12.28 16.80 4.79
CA LEU A 72 -13.46 17.58 4.46
C LEU A 72 -13.72 17.64 2.96
N ILE A 73 -12.67 17.75 2.14
CA ILE A 73 -12.78 17.73 0.67
C ILE A 73 -13.18 16.34 0.19
N MET A 74 -12.53 15.28 0.68
CA MET A 74 -12.87 13.90 0.34
C MET A 74 -14.35 13.59 0.61
N ARG A 75 -14.84 13.92 1.78
CA ARG A 75 -16.27 13.75 2.12
C ARG A 75 -17.21 14.50 1.18
N LYS A 76 -16.88 15.74 0.78
CA LYS A 76 -17.66 16.48 -0.22
C LYS A 76 -17.69 15.82 -1.59
N LEU A 77 -16.66 15.04 -1.92
CA LEU A 77 -16.56 14.28 -3.17
C LEU A 77 -17.11 12.85 -3.04
N GLY A 78 -17.68 12.48 -1.89
CA GLY A 78 -18.17 11.13 -1.64
C GLY A 78 -17.05 10.09 -1.41
N MET A 79 -15.84 10.55 -1.08
CA MET A 79 -14.69 9.71 -0.82
C MET A 79 -14.52 9.44 0.68
N GLN A 80 -13.87 8.32 1.02
CA GLN A 80 -13.48 7.98 2.38
C GLN A 80 -11.96 7.80 2.47
N PRO A 81 -11.30 8.30 3.54
CA PRO A 81 -9.91 7.97 3.80
C PRO A 81 -9.77 6.54 4.33
N ILE A 82 -8.65 5.88 4.01
CA ILE A 82 -8.16 4.72 4.76
C ILE A 82 -7.21 5.27 5.81
N LEU A 83 -7.48 5.03 7.09
CA LEU A 83 -6.62 5.41 8.20
C LEU A 83 -5.78 4.21 8.66
N GLN A 84 -4.75 4.46 9.47
CA GLN A 84 -3.95 3.39 10.05
C GLN A 84 -4.79 2.58 11.03
N GLY A 85 -4.81 1.25 10.87
CA GLY A 85 -5.28 0.31 11.87
C GLY A 85 -4.20 0.00 12.91
N TYR A 86 -4.58 -0.55 14.05
CA TYR A 86 -3.65 -0.91 15.10
C TYR A 86 -3.51 -2.43 15.24
N SER A 87 -2.30 -2.94 15.05
CA SER A 87 -1.96 -4.37 15.20
C SER A 87 -1.00 -4.66 16.34
N GLY A 88 -0.76 -3.68 17.22
CA GLY A 88 0.08 -3.87 18.42
C GLY A 88 1.45 -3.20 18.36
N MET A 89 1.74 -2.38 17.36
CA MET A 89 3.02 -1.68 17.23
C MET A 89 3.30 -0.76 18.44
N VAL A 90 4.50 -0.90 19.04
CA VAL A 90 4.95 -0.10 20.19
C VAL A 90 6.46 0.14 20.11
N PRO A 91 7.00 1.21 20.73
CA PRO A 91 8.45 1.41 20.84
C PRO A 91 9.15 0.26 21.56
N VAL A 92 10.43 0.05 21.22
CA VAL A 92 11.25 -1.05 21.80
C VAL A 92 11.43 -0.97 23.30
N ASP A 93 11.33 0.20 23.88
CA ASP A 93 11.51 0.49 25.32
C ASP A 93 10.19 0.65 26.10
N VAL A 94 9.05 0.36 25.46
CA VAL A 94 7.72 0.58 26.02
C VAL A 94 7.50 -0.01 27.41
N GLN A 95 8.09 -1.16 27.72
CA GLN A 95 7.99 -1.80 29.03
C GLN A 95 8.57 -0.94 30.17
N SER A 96 9.63 -0.18 29.88
CA SER A 96 10.24 0.71 30.87
C SER A 96 9.49 2.05 31.02
N LYS A 97 8.76 2.45 29.99
CA LYS A 97 8.06 3.74 29.89
C LYS A 97 6.62 3.68 30.37
N ALA A 98 5.86 2.72 29.87
CA ALA A 98 4.46 2.59 30.19
C ALA A 98 4.22 2.22 31.67
N LYS A 99 3.34 2.95 32.34
CA LYS A 99 3.07 2.82 33.78
C LYS A 99 1.56 2.84 34.08
N GLY A 100 1.24 2.53 35.32
CA GLY A 100 -0.15 2.55 35.79
C GLY A 100 -1.04 1.58 35.01
N ALA A 101 -2.12 2.06 34.44
CA ALA A 101 -3.09 1.25 33.70
C ALA A 101 -2.49 0.62 32.40
N TYR A 102 -1.39 1.18 31.88
CA TYR A 102 -0.71 0.73 30.68
C TYR A 102 0.60 0.00 30.97
N ALA A 103 0.93 -0.30 32.23
CA ALA A 103 2.11 -1.08 32.58
C ALA A 103 2.11 -2.44 31.90
N LEU A 104 3.25 -2.82 31.31
CA LEU A 104 3.45 -4.07 30.57
C LEU A 104 4.39 -5.02 31.32
N THR A 105 4.18 -6.31 31.13
CA THR A 105 5.07 -7.38 31.57
C THR A 105 5.92 -7.90 30.41
N GLY A 106 6.95 -8.69 30.70
CA GLY A 106 7.79 -9.31 29.68
C GLY A 106 7.03 -10.21 28.70
N ASN A 107 5.86 -10.70 29.11
CA ASN A 107 5.03 -11.57 28.30
C ASN A 107 4.10 -10.80 27.34
N ASP A 108 3.96 -9.50 27.50
CA ASP A 108 3.03 -8.70 26.69
C ASP A 108 3.66 -8.24 25.37
N VAL A 109 5.00 -8.30 25.23
CA VAL A 109 5.74 -7.67 24.13
C VAL A 109 6.61 -8.69 23.39
N ILE A 110 6.63 -8.60 22.06
CA ILE A 110 7.43 -9.45 21.17
C ILE A 110 8.40 -8.59 20.36
N PRO A 111 9.72 -8.78 20.53
CA PRO A 111 10.71 -8.16 19.69
C PRO A 111 10.58 -8.60 18.22
N GLN A 112 10.62 -7.65 17.27
CA GLN A 112 10.40 -7.91 15.86
C GLN A 112 11.70 -8.02 15.03
N GLY A 113 12.88 -7.84 15.64
CA GLY A 113 14.16 -7.87 14.94
C GLY A 113 14.36 -6.66 14.04
N THR A 114 14.89 -6.89 12.84
CA THR A 114 15.21 -5.82 11.88
C THR A 114 14.53 -6.06 10.52
N TRP A 115 14.29 -4.99 9.78
CA TRP A 115 13.93 -5.00 8.38
C TRP A 115 14.95 -4.20 7.58
N CYS A 116 15.60 -4.80 6.59
CA CYS A 116 16.64 -4.14 5.78
C CYS A 116 17.72 -3.44 6.65
N SER A 117 18.12 -4.05 7.77
CA SER A 117 19.02 -3.51 8.79
C SER A 117 18.44 -2.38 9.66
N PHE A 118 17.21 -1.95 9.46
CA PHE A 118 16.53 -1.01 10.35
C PHE A 118 15.89 -1.74 11.53
N GLN A 119 15.96 -1.14 12.72
CA GLN A 119 15.25 -1.64 13.90
C GLN A 119 13.73 -1.53 13.68
N ARG A 120 13.04 -2.68 13.80
CA ARG A 120 11.57 -2.68 13.85
C ARG A 120 11.09 -2.20 15.22
N PRO A 121 9.93 -1.54 15.30
CA PRO A 121 9.22 -1.40 16.58
C PRO A 121 8.90 -2.79 17.14
N TYR A 122 8.60 -2.88 18.42
CA TYR A 122 8.09 -4.10 19.02
C TYR A 122 6.58 -4.24 18.76
N MET A 123 6.05 -5.44 18.98
CA MET A 123 4.62 -5.72 18.86
C MET A 123 4.09 -6.23 20.19
N LEU A 124 2.90 -5.80 20.57
CA LEU A 124 2.16 -6.41 21.68
C LEU A 124 1.64 -7.78 21.25
N ARG A 125 1.55 -8.71 22.21
CA ARG A 125 0.78 -9.93 22.03
C ARG A 125 -0.68 -9.58 21.92
N THR A 126 -1.28 -9.80 20.76
CA THR A 126 -2.67 -9.42 20.50
C THR A 126 -3.67 -10.25 21.33
N THR A 127 -3.23 -11.39 21.85
CA THR A 127 -4.04 -12.29 22.72
C THR A 127 -4.03 -11.90 24.20
N THR A 128 -3.57 -10.69 24.53
CA THR A 128 -3.49 -10.22 25.93
C THR A 128 -4.39 -9.01 26.18
N ALA A 129 -4.88 -8.88 27.41
CA ALA A 129 -5.65 -7.71 27.83
C ALA A 129 -4.85 -6.38 27.74
N ALA A 130 -3.53 -6.45 27.63
CA ALA A 130 -2.69 -5.28 27.35
C ALA A 130 -2.95 -4.76 25.95
N TYR A 131 -3.02 -5.65 24.95
CA TYR A 131 -3.34 -5.27 23.58
C TYR A 131 -4.68 -4.55 23.47
N ASP A 132 -5.74 -5.08 24.09
CA ASP A 132 -7.09 -4.48 24.05
C ASP A 132 -7.07 -3.03 24.56
N LYS A 133 -6.36 -2.80 25.67
CA LYS A 133 -6.22 -1.44 26.24
C LYS A 133 -5.48 -0.49 25.32
N TYR A 134 -4.42 -0.97 24.67
CA TYR A 134 -3.61 -0.16 23.77
C TYR A 134 -4.34 0.10 22.45
N ALA A 135 -5.03 -0.89 21.90
CA ALA A 135 -5.85 -0.73 20.71
C ALA A 135 -6.97 0.29 20.94
N LYS A 136 -7.67 0.17 22.06
CA LYS A 136 -8.69 1.15 22.46
C LYS A 136 -8.10 2.56 22.56
N LEU A 137 -6.97 2.73 23.26
CA LEU A 137 -6.30 4.02 23.37
C LEU A 137 -5.90 4.58 22.00
N PHE A 138 -5.35 3.75 21.14
CA PHE A 138 -4.93 4.15 19.79
C PHE A 138 -6.10 4.70 18.97
N TYR A 139 -7.21 3.96 18.93
CA TYR A 139 -8.40 4.39 18.20
C TYR A 139 -9.08 5.61 18.83
N GLU A 140 -9.06 5.75 20.15
CA GLU A 140 -9.51 6.98 20.83
C GLU A 140 -8.66 8.19 20.42
N CYS A 141 -7.33 8.08 20.38
CA CYS A 141 -6.43 9.13 19.88
C CYS A 141 -6.71 9.44 18.42
N GLN A 142 -6.91 8.42 17.58
CA GLN A 142 -7.24 8.61 16.16
C GLN A 142 -8.57 9.37 15.99
N LYS A 143 -9.58 9.03 16.79
CA LYS A 143 -10.86 9.75 16.82
C LYS A 143 -10.72 11.19 17.30
N ASN A 144 -9.85 11.46 18.26
CA ASN A 144 -9.57 12.84 18.73
C ASN A 144 -8.95 13.69 17.61
N VAL A 145 -8.02 13.11 16.85
CA VAL A 145 -7.31 13.82 15.77
C VAL A 145 -8.22 14.06 14.56
N TYR A 146 -8.95 13.04 14.11
CA TYR A 146 -9.67 13.07 12.84
C TYR A 146 -11.19 13.13 12.97
N GLY A 147 -11.77 12.69 14.08
CA GLY A 147 -13.21 12.44 14.21
C GLY A 147 -13.65 11.13 13.54
N ASP A 148 -14.94 10.96 13.39
CA ASP A 148 -15.55 9.81 12.72
C ASP A 148 -15.60 10.10 11.20
N VAL A 149 -14.55 9.75 10.47
CA VAL A 149 -14.37 10.11 9.05
C VAL A 149 -14.37 8.92 8.10
N THR A 150 -14.22 7.69 8.60
CA THR A 150 -14.11 6.48 7.80
C THR A 150 -14.48 5.23 8.59
N HIS A 151 -14.69 4.13 7.84
CA HIS A 151 -14.76 2.77 8.35
C HIS A 151 -13.60 1.88 7.85
N TYR A 152 -12.60 2.44 7.13
CA TYR A 152 -11.51 1.71 6.53
C TYR A 152 -10.21 1.91 7.31
N TYR A 153 -9.60 0.81 7.78
CA TYR A 153 -8.39 0.81 8.60
C TYR A 153 -7.35 -0.16 8.03
N ALA A 154 -6.16 0.35 7.67
CA ALA A 154 -5.09 -0.44 7.09
C ALA A 154 -4.02 -0.81 8.12
N THR A 155 -3.75 -2.08 8.26
CA THR A 155 -2.58 -2.59 9.00
C THR A 155 -2.22 -3.98 8.52
N ASP A 156 -0.93 -4.31 8.55
CA ASP A 156 -0.41 -5.62 8.14
C ASP A 156 0.48 -6.17 9.26
N PRO A 157 -0.07 -6.95 10.21
CA PRO A 157 0.73 -7.52 11.28
C PRO A 157 1.81 -8.44 10.72
N PHE A 158 3.03 -8.29 11.21
CA PHE A 158 4.21 -9.08 10.79
C PHE A 158 4.61 -8.94 9.32
N HIS A 159 4.33 -7.80 8.73
CA HIS A 159 4.66 -7.52 7.35
C HIS A 159 6.15 -7.79 7.05
N GLU A 160 6.43 -8.47 5.93
CA GLU A 160 7.78 -8.80 5.46
C GLU A 160 8.70 -9.46 6.51
N GLY A 161 8.19 -10.46 7.22
CA GLY A 161 9.01 -11.31 8.10
C GLY A 161 9.03 -10.89 9.56
N GLY A 162 7.99 -10.27 10.06
CA GLY A 162 7.82 -10.03 11.51
C GLY A 162 7.69 -11.33 12.32
N ASN A 163 7.89 -11.23 13.63
CA ASN A 163 7.89 -12.34 14.57
C ASN A 163 6.54 -12.46 15.30
N THR A 164 5.84 -13.57 15.10
CA THR A 164 4.57 -13.86 15.80
C THR A 164 4.77 -14.33 17.25
N GLY A 165 6.00 -14.63 17.65
CA GLY A 165 6.26 -15.32 18.90
C GLY A 165 5.65 -16.72 18.87
N ASP A 166 4.80 -17.03 19.85
CA ASP A 166 4.05 -18.28 19.98
C ASP A 166 2.57 -18.13 19.58
N MET A 167 2.16 -16.94 19.06
CA MET A 167 0.79 -16.73 18.60
C MET A 167 0.60 -17.34 17.21
N SER A 168 -0.57 -17.93 16.96
CA SER A 168 -0.98 -18.26 15.60
C SER A 168 -1.38 -16.99 14.84
N THR A 169 -1.15 -16.95 13.54
CA THR A 169 -1.61 -15.81 12.69
C THR A 169 -3.14 -15.70 12.69
N SER A 170 -3.85 -16.79 12.93
CA SER A 170 -5.30 -16.81 13.07
C SER A 170 -5.77 -16.08 14.34
N ASP A 171 -5.11 -16.33 15.48
CA ASP A 171 -5.45 -15.63 16.73
C ASP A 171 -5.13 -14.14 16.61
N VAL A 172 -3.97 -13.80 16.05
CA VAL A 172 -3.60 -12.41 15.80
C VAL A 172 -4.65 -11.71 14.95
N SER A 173 -5.04 -12.32 13.84
CA SER A 173 -6.05 -11.75 12.94
C SER A 173 -7.40 -11.56 13.63
N SER A 174 -7.82 -12.56 14.40
CA SER A 174 -9.08 -12.49 15.16
C SER A 174 -9.10 -11.29 16.13
N GLU A 175 -8.02 -11.12 16.90
CA GLU A 175 -7.95 -10.05 17.90
C GLU A 175 -7.77 -8.66 17.27
N VAL A 176 -7.02 -8.55 16.17
CA VAL A 176 -6.93 -7.30 15.41
C VAL A 176 -8.29 -6.89 14.87
N LEU A 177 -9.03 -7.80 14.25
CA LEU A 177 -10.38 -7.48 13.75
C LEU A 177 -11.36 -7.20 14.90
N ASN A 178 -11.28 -7.95 16.01
CA ASN A 178 -12.13 -7.70 17.18
C ASN A 178 -11.93 -6.28 17.71
N SER A 179 -10.69 -5.83 17.86
CA SER A 179 -10.39 -4.47 18.34
C SER A 179 -10.89 -3.37 17.40
N MET A 180 -10.85 -3.59 16.08
CA MET A 180 -11.43 -2.67 15.11
C MET A 180 -12.95 -2.60 15.24
N LEU A 181 -13.61 -3.76 15.34
CA LEU A 181 -15.08 -3.85 15.44
C LEU A 181 -15.62 -3.36 16.80
N GLU A 182 -14.84 -3.46 17.86
CA GLU A 182 -15.19 -2.87 19.16
C GLU A 182 -15.20 -1.33 19.08
N PHE A 183 -14.27 -0.76 18.34
CA PHE A 183 -14.20 0.68 18.11
C PHE A 183 -15.23 1.16 17.09
N ASP A 184 -15.36 0.46 15.99
CA ASP A 184 -16.24 0.79 14.87
C ASP A 184 -16.88 -0.49 14.33
N LYS A 185 -18.18 -0.68 14.62
CA LYS A 185 -18.92 -1.89 14.20
C LYS A 185 -18.98 -2.12 12.70
N ASP A 186 -18.75 -1.07 11.91
CA ASP A 186 -18.78 -1.09 10.45
C ASP A 186 -17.34 -1.10 9.87
N ALA A 187 -16.32 -1.31 10.72
CA ALA A 187 -14.91 -1.33 10.31
C ALA A 187 -14.65 -2.34 9.20
N VAL A 188 -13.82 -1.94 8.25
CA VAL A 188 -13.25 -2.78 7.20
C VAL A 188 -11.74 -2.74 7.31
N TRP A 189 -11.15 -3.88 7.59
CA TRP A 189 -9.70 -4.04 7.64
C TRP A 189 -9.12 -4.14 6.24
N VAL A 190 -8.31 -3.17 5.83
CA VAL A 190 -7.60 -3.15 4.54
C VAL A 190 -6.25 -3.85 4.72
N ILE A 191 -6.03 -4.90 3.93
CA ILE A 191 -4.88 -5.82 4.04
C ILE A 191 -4.13 -5.82 2.71
N GLN A 192 -2.80 -5.73 2.75
CA GLN A 192 -1.95 -5.79 1.57
C GLN A 192 -1.61 -7.24 1.20
N ALA A 193 -1.84 -7.64 -0.06
CA ALA A 193 -1.31 -8.88 -0.60
C ALA A 193 0.10 -8.65 -1.14
N TRP A 194 1.08 -9.10 -0.34
CA TRP A 194 2.50 -8.92 -0.62
C TRP A 194 3.35 -9.99 0.07
N GLN A 195 4.25 -10.65 -0.65
CA GLN A 195 5.23 -11.62 -0.11
C GLN A 195 4.62 -12.69 0.83
N GLY A 196 3.48 -13.25 0.47
CA GLY A 196 2.79 -14.29 1.26
C GLY A 196 1.88 -13.74 2.37
N ASN A 197 1.70 -12.44 2.47
CA ASN A 197 0.64 -11.80 3.25
C ASN A 197 -0.56 -11.49 2.33
N PRO A 198 -1.82 -11.68 2.75
CA PRO A 198 -2.23 -12.38 3.97
C PRO A 198 -1.96 -13.89 3.89
N SER A 199 -1.46 -14.46 4.98
CA SER A 199 -1.33 -15.91 5.09
C SER A 199 -2.71 -16.58 5.19
N ALA A 200 -2.79 -17.88 4.93
CA ALA A 200 -4.01 -18.64 5.14
C ALA A 200 -4.52 -18.53 6.59
N GLY A 201 -3.60 -18.50 7.55
CA GLY A 201 -3.95 -18.31 8.97
C GLY A 201 -4.59 -16.94 9.22
N LEU A 202 -4.07 -15.88 8.62
CA LEU A 202 -4.63 -14.53 8.77
C LEU A 202 -6.09 -14.48 8.25
N ILE A 203 -6.34 -15.01 7.06
CA ILE A 203 -7.70 -15.07 6.50
C ILE A 203 -8.63 -15.97 7.33
N ASN A 204 -8.15 -17.10 7.83
CA ASN A 204 -8.93 -17.97 8.71
C ASN A 204 -9.32 -17.26 10.01
N GLY A 205 -8.47 -16.41 10.56
CA GLY A 205 -8.74 -15.64 11.77
C GLY A 205 -9.83 -14.57 11.63
N LEU A 206 -10.26 -14.23 10.41
CA LEU A 206 -11.46 -13.41 10.22
C LEU A 206 -12.74 -14.13 10.70
N ASN A 207 -12.68 -15.45 10.91
CA ASN A 207 -13.78 -16.26 11.48
C ASN A 207 -15.10 -16.11 10.72
N GLY A 208 -15.02 -16.05 9.39
CA GLY A 208 -16.18 -15.89 8.50
C GLY A 208 -16.65 -14.46 8.30
N ARG A 209 -16.09 -13.47 9.00
CA ARG A 209 -16.44 -12.04 8.89
C ARG A 209 -15.68 -11.37 7.73
N LYS A 210 -15.67 -11.98 6.56
CA LYS A 210 -14.90 -11.54 5.40
C LYS A 210 -15.39 -10.21 4.81
N GLU A 211 -16.65 -9.86 5.06
CA GLU A 211 -17.22 -8.55 4.72
C GLU A 211 -16.55 -7.38 5.46
N HIS A 212 -15.85 -7.67 6.56
CA HIS A 212 -15.03 -6.72 7.30
C HIS A 212 -13.56 -6.73 6.89
N ALA A 213 -13.23 -7.26 5.72
CA ALA A 213 -11.88 -7.25 5.17
C ALA A 213 -11.90 -6.89 3.69
N LEU A 214 -10.84 -6.18 3.27
CA LEU A 214 -10.60 -5.80 1.88
C LEU A 214 -9.13 -6.06 1.56
N VAL A 215 -8.84 -7.02 0.68
CA VAL A 215 -7.48 -7.34 0.28
C VAL A 215 -7.07 -6.52 -0.94
N LEU A 216 -5.94 -5.85 -0.87
CA LEU A 216 -5.33 -5.15 -2.01
C LEU A 216 -4.32 -6.09 -2.68
N ASP A 217 -4.60 -6.58 -3.89
CA ASP A 217 -3.62 -7.33 -4.70
C ASP A 217 -2.65 -6.31 -5.31
N LEU A 218 -1.58 -5.99 -4.56
CA LEU A 218 -0.80 -4.76 -4.74
C LEU A 218 -0.12 -4.61 -6.09
N TYR A 219 0.29 -5.71 -6.72
CA TYR A 219 1.11 -5.71 -7.93
C TYR A 219 0.48 -6.58 -9.02
N ALA A 220 -0.85 -6.50 -9.13
CA ALA A 220 -1.64 -7.40 -9.97
C ALA A 220 -1.31 -7.28 -11.46
N GLU A 221 -0.76 -6.16 -11.93
CA GLU A 221 -0.32 -5.99 -13.32
C GLU A 221 0.90 -6.83 -13.68
N LYS A 222 1.59 -7.40 -12.67
CA LYS A 222 2.78 -8.24 -12.90
C LYS A 222 2.76 -9.56 -12.14
N ASP A 223 2.39 -9.52 -10.86
CA ASP A 223 2.45 -10.65 -9.93
C ASP A 223 1.11 -10.77 -9.21
N THR A 224 0.11 -11.23 -9.96
CA THR A 224 -1.27 -11.33 -9.48
C THR A 224 -1.46 -12.56 -8.59
N HIS A 225 -2.18 -12.39 -7.48
CA HIS A 225 -2.38 -13.43 -6.47
C HIS A 225 -3.84 -13.91 -6.35
N TRP A 226 -4.81 -13.11 -6.79
CA TRP A 226 -6.22 -13.46 -6.63
C TRP A 226 -6.61 -14.81 -7.22
N ASN A 227 -5.96 -15.24 -8.30
CA ASN A 227 -6.22 -16.49 -9.00
C ASN A 227 -5.30 -17.66 -8.56
N ASP A 228 -4.37 -17.42 -7.65
CA ASP A 228 -3.47 -18.45 -7.13
C ASP A 228 -4.15 -19.22 -5.99
N SER A 229 -4.40 -20.52 -6.22
CA SER A 229 -5.02 -21.39 -5.21
C SER A 229 -4.11 -21.72 -4.02
N SER A 230 -2.81 -21.47 -4.12
CA SER A 230 -1.83 -21.68 -3.05
C SER A 230 -1.64 -20.44 -2.19
N TYR A 231 -1.92 -19.25 -2.73
CA TYR A 231 -1.79 -18.00 -2.00
C TYR A 231 -2.95 -17.84 -1.00
N SER A 232 -2.67 -17.40 0.19
CA SER A 232 -3.66 -17.21 1.27
C SER A 232 -4.52 -18.45 1.59
N GLY A 233 -4.15 -19.62 1.08
CA GLY A 233 -4.92 -20.87 1.27
C GLY A 233 -6.11 -21.05 0.31
N GLY A 234 -6.22 -20.25 -0.73
CA GLY A 234 -7.25 -20.40 -1.76
C GLY A 234 -7.45 -19.18 -2.64
N LYS A 235 -7.99 -19.42 -3.84
CA LYS A 235 -8.30 -18.35 -4.80
C LYS A 235 -9.14 -17.24 -4.18
N GLU A 236 -8.98 -16.03 -4.73
CA GLU A 236 -9.66 -14.84 -4.25
C GLU A 236 -9.50 -14.66 -2.73
N PHE A 237 -8.27 -14.97 -2.23
CA PHE A 237 -7.96 -14.87 -0.81
C PHE A 237 -9.01 -15.59 0.05
N GLN A 238 -9.31 -16.85 -0.31
CA GLN A 238 -10.41 -17.66 0.29
C GLN A 238 -11.80 -16.99 0.19
N LYS A 239 -12.12 -16.37 -0.92
CA LYS A 239 -13.40 -15.64 -1.12
C LYS A 239 -13.54 -14.45 -0.16
N THR A 240 -12.50 -13.65 -0.03
CA THR A 240 -12.51 -12.36 0.66
C THR A 240 -12.61 -11.24 -0.37
N PRO A 241 -13.38 -10.15 -0.13
CA PRO A 241 -13.40 -8.98 -1.01
C PRO A 241 -11.98 -8.46 -1.31
N TRP A 242 -11.72 -8.11 -2.58
CA TRP A 242 -10.40 -7.69 -2.99
C TRP A 242 -10.43 -6.64 -4.10
N VAL A 243 -9.29 -5.96 -4.29
CA VAL A 243 -9.08 -4.89 -5.28
C VAL A 243 -7.89 -5.24 -6.16
N TYR A 244 -8.06 -5.15 -7.49
CA TYR A 244 -6.95 -5.25 -8.45
C TYR A 244 -6.13 -3.95 -8.40
N CYS A 245 -4.90 -3.98 -7.92
CA CYS A 245 -4.06 -2.80 -7.77
C CYS A 245 -2.86 -2.82 -8.72
N MET A 246 -2.56 -1.66 -9.29
CA MET A 246 -1.34 -1.42 -10.06
C MET A 246 -0.31 -0.70 -9.18
N LEU A 247 0.87 -1.30 -9.02
CA LEU A 247 1.99 -0.71 -8.30
C LEU A 247 2.85 0.16 -9.23
N ASN A 248 3.36 -0.38 -10.31
CA ASN A 248 4.21 0.24 -11.33
C ASN A 248 5.39 1.11 -10.83
N ASN A 249 5.15 1.96 -9.84
CA ASN A 249 6.14 2.87 -9.25
C ASN A 249 6.73 2.25 -7.98
N PHE A 250 7.86 1.61 -8.09
CA PHE A 250 8.60 0.96 -7.02
C PHE A 250 9.64 1.91 -6.44
N GLY A 251 9.37 2.53 -5.28
CA GLY A 251 10.30 3.44 -4.61
C GLY A 251 10.76 4.63 -5.46
N GLY A 252 9.90 5.13 -6.35
CA GLY A 252 10.23 6.17 -7.31
C GLY A 252 10.84 5.67 -8.62
N ARG A 253 11.09 4.37 -8.77
CA ARG A 253 11.58 3.74 -10.01
C ARG A 253 10.42 3.47 -10.96
N MET A 254 10.08 4.43 -11.78
CA MET A 254 8.95 4.36 -12.69
C MET A 254 9.29 4.86 -14.12
N GLY A 255 10.55 5.18 -14.38
CA GLY A 255 11.02 5.61 -15.70
C GLY A 255 10.74 4.52 -16.74
N LEU A 256 10.80 4.82 -18.00
CA LEU A 256 10.63 3.96 -19.18
C LEU A 256 10.30 2.47 -18.86
N HIS A 257 9.13 2.21 -18.28
CA HIS A 257 8.72 0.92 -17.76
C HIS A 257 7.19 0.84 -17.62
N GLY A 258 6.62 -0.33 -17.87
CA GLY A 258 5.21 -0.61 -17.63
C GLY A 258 4.77 -1.98 -18.12
N HIS A 259 3.51 -2.31 -17.86
CA HIS A 259 2.87 -3.58 -18.23
C HIS A 259 1.50 -3.29 -18.87
N MET A 260 1.49 -2.55 -19.99
CA MET A 260 0.26 -2.02 -20.59
C MET A 260 -0.70 -3.14 -21.02
N ASP A 261 -0.17 -4.19 -21.66
CA ASP A 261 -0.96 -5.35 -22.08
C ASP A 261 -1.54 -6.13 -20.88
N ASN A 262 -0.78 -6.30 -19.79
CA ASN A 262 -1.28 -6.93 -18.58
C ASN A 262 -2.33 -6.10 -17.84
N ILE A 263 -2.24 -4.77 -17.90
CA ILE A 263 -3.26 -3.88 -17.32
C ILE A 263 -4.58 -4.13 -18.04
N VAL A 264 -4.58 -4.13 -19.37
CA VAL A 264 -5.80 -4.32 -20.17
C VAL A 264 -6.39 -5.71 -19.94
N SER A 265 -5.61 -6.76 -20.15
CA SER A 265 -6.11 -8.14 -20.04
C SER A 265 -6.39 -8.55 -18.58
N GLY A 266 -5.56 -8.15 -17.64
CA GLY A 266 -5.66 -8.57 -16.23
C GLY A 266 -6.89 -8.02 -15.52
N VAL A 267 -7.26 -6.75 -15.76
CA VAL A 267 -8.50 -6.18 -15.20
C VAL A 267 -9.74 -6.87 -15.78
N VAL A 268 -9.74 -7.13 -17.08
CA VAL A 268 -10.86 -7.81 -17.76
C VAL A 268 -10.98 -9.25 -17.27
N ASP A 269 -9.87 -9.98 -17.15
CA ASP A 269 -9.85 -11.34 -16.60
C ASP A 269 -10.40 -11.37 -15.17
N ALA A 270 -9.91 -10.48 -14.31
CA ALA A 270 -10.37 -10.38 -12.94
C ALA A 270 -11.87 -10.05 -12.84
N ALA A 271 -12.33 -9.08 -13.63
CA ALA A 271 -13.74 -8.67 -13.61
C ALA A 271 -14.70 -9.76 -14.10
N ASN A 272 -14.29 -10.54 -15.09
CA ASN A 272 -15.16 -11.56 -15.68
C ASN A 272 -15.10 -12.92 -14.94
N ASN A 273 -14.03 -13.19 -14.18
CA ASN A 273 -13.78 -14.50 -13.57
C ASN A 273 -13.73 -14.49 -12.03
N SER A 274 -13.71 -13.32 -11.39
CA SER A 274 -13.77 -13.21 -9.93
C SER A 274 -15.17 -12.85 -9.45
N GLU A 275 -15.61 -13.54 -8.39
CA GLU A 275 -16.85 -13.20 -7.68
C GLU A 275 -16.64 -12.15 -6.59
N MET A 276 -15.37 -11.98 -6.13
CA MET A 276 -15.01 -11.17 -4.98
C MET A 276 -14.29 -9.86 -5.33
N LEU A 277 -14.05 -9.60 -6.62
CA LEU A 277 -13.49 -8.32 -7.06
C LEU A 277 -14.46 -7.17 -6.75
N THR A 278 -13.99 -6.17 -6.01
CA THR A 278 -14.80 -4.99 -5.63
C THR A 278 -14.40 -3.72 -6.37
N GLY A 279 -13.26 -3.72 -7.03
CA GLY A 279 -12.77 -2.55 -7.76
C GLY A 279 -11.34 -2.65 -8.22
N ILE A 280 -10.86 -1.56 -8.80
CA ILE A 280 -9.45 -1.38 -9.14
C ILE A 280 -8.82 -0.32 -8.25
N GLY A 281 -7.50 -0.37 -8.09
CA GLY A 281 -6.74 0.56 -7.27
C GLY A 281 -5.35 0.83 -7.82
N ILE A 282 -4.68 1.77 -7.18
CA ILE A 282 -3.27 2.08 -7.43
C ILE A 282 -2.52 2.10 -6.10
N THR A 283 -1.31 1.58 -6.11
CA THR A 283 -0.46 1.47 -4.92
C THR A 283 0.96 2.01 -5.17
N PRO A 284 1.12 3.18 -5.83
CA PRO A 284 2.44 3.70 -6.18
C PRO A 284 3.21 4.13 -4.94
N GLU A 285 4.50 3.81 -4.88
CA GLU A 285 5.39 4.19 -3.78
C GLU A 285 6.03 5.58 -3.96
N GLY A 286 5.64 6.33 -4.96
CA GLY A 286 6.13 7.68 -5.23
C GLY A 286 5.11 8.55 -5.93
N SER A 287 5.36 9.87 -5.92
CA SER A 287 4.44 10.88 -6.45
C SER A 287 4.58 11.13 -7.95
N GLN A 288 5.70 10.78 -8.55
CA GLN A 288 5.93 10.93 -9.98
C GLN A 288 5.57 9.63 -10.68
N ASN A 289 4.53 9.68 -11.52
CA ASN A 289 3.98 8.50 -12.16
C ASN A 289 3.84 8.73 -13.67
N ASN A 290 3.82 7.63 -14.43
CA ASN A 290 3.68 7.66 -15.87
C ASN A 290 2.19 7.78 -16.26
N PRO A 291 1.71 8.92 -16.75
CA PRO A 291 0.30 9.17 -16.95
C PRO A 291 -0.41 8.15 -17.84
N VAL A 292 0.26 7.66 -18.89
CA VAL A 292 -0.38 6.75 -19.87
C VAL A 292 -0.87 5.46 -19.24
N LEU A 293 -0.11 4.89 -18.29
CA LEU A 293 -0.49 3.63 -17.64
C LEU A 293 -1.65 3.83 -16.65
N TYR A 294 -1.63 4.94 -15.92
CA TYR A 294 -2.68 5.26 -14.94
C TYR A 294 -3.98 5.66 -15.62
N ASP A 295 -3.91 6.45 -16.70
CA ASP A 295 -5.09 6.80 -17.51
C ASP A 295 -5.71 5.53 -18.13
N LEU A 296 -4.89 4.62 -18.65
CA LEU A 296 -5.35 3.35 -19.21
C LEU A 296 -6.04 2.50 -18.14
N LEU A 297 -5.41 2.29 -16.97
CA LEU A 297 -5.99 1.51 -15.89
C LEU A 297 -7.37 2.06 -15.49
N PHE A 298 -7.47 3.37 -15.28
CA PHE A 298 -8.75 3.97 -14.88
C PHE A 298 -9.80 3.97 -15.98
N GLU A 299 -9.44 3.77 -17.23
CA GLU A 299 -10.39 3.65 -18.35
C GLU A 299 -10.97 2.22 -18.49
N THR A 300 -10.22 1.19 -18.05
CA THR A 300 -10.63 -0.22 -18.22
C THR A 300 -11.99 -0.58 -17.59
N VAL A 301 -12.40 0.13 -16.56
CA VAL A 301 -13.65 -0.16 -15.81
C VAL A 301 -14.87 0.58 -16.31
N TRP A 302 -14.71 1.50 -17.28
CA TRP A 302 -15.80 2.29 -17.85
C TRP A 302 -16.31 1.73 -19.19
N CYS A 303 -16.09 0.43 -19.42
CA CYS A 303 -16.60 -0.23 -20.62
C CYS A 303 -18.13 -0.27 -20.56
N ASP A 304 -18.76 0.26 -21.60
CA ASP A 304 -20.21 0.33 -21.72
C ASP A 304 -20.73 -0.98 -22.33
N ASP A 305 -20.95 -1.98 -21.47
CA ASP A 305 -21.61 -3.22 -21.88
C ASP A 305 -22.86 -3.45 -21.03
N ALA A 306 -24.02 -3.49 -21.71
CA ALA A 306 -25.28 -3.81 -21.09
C ALA A 306 -25.31 -5.23 -20.46
N THR A 307 -24.41 -6.10 -20.84
CA THR A 307 -24.27 -7.46 -20.31
C THR A 307 -23.45 -7.53 -18.99
N LYS A 308 -22.83 -6.43 -18.57
CA LYS A 308 -21.90 -6.35 -17.44
C LYS A 308 -20.61 -7.19 -17.61
N THR A 309 -20.30 -7.63 -18.81
CA THR A 309 -19.05 -8.30 -19.13
C THR A 309 -18.06 -7.24 -19.62
N LEU A 310 -16.93 -7.10 -18.96
CA LEU A 310 -15.87 -6.21 -19.44
C LEU A 310 -15.21 -6.81 -20.68
N THR A 311 -14.89 -5.96 -21.63
CA THR A 311 -14.09 -6.31 -22.82
C THR A 311 -12.77 -5.56 -22.81
N GLU A 312 -11.75 -6.15 -23.40
CA GLU A 312 -10.46 -5.48 -23.54
C GLU A 312 -10.60 -4.20 -24.37
N ILE A 313 -9.93 -3.14 -23.92
CA ILE A 313 -9.82 -1.90 -24.67
C ILE A 313 -9.04 -2.17 -25.95
N ASP A 314 -9.52 -1.68 -27.09
CA ASP A 314 -8.72 -1.55 -28.31
C ASP A 314 -7.60 -0.53 -28.04
N THR A 315 -6.42 -1.04 -27.67
CA THR A 315 -5.27 -0.22 -27.26
C THR A 315 -4.82 0.71 -28.39
N ASP A 316 -4.96 0.27 -29.65
CA ASP A 316 -4.60 1.08 -30.85
C ASP A 316 -5.48 2.32 -30.96
N GLN A 317 -6.78 2.13 -30.88
CA GLN A 317 -7.73 3.27 -30.92
C GLN A 317 -7.58 4.13 -29.65
N TRP A 318 -7.40 3.51 -28.50
CA TRP A 318 -7.20 4.21 -27.24
C TRP A 318 -5.97 5.13 -27.26
N LEU A 319 -4.84 4.67 -27.82
CA LEU A 319 -3.62 5.49 -27.96
C LEU A 319 -3.83 6.69 -28.88
N LYS A 320 -4.59 6.55 -29.98
CA LYS A 320 -4.95 7.68 -30.85
C LYS A 320 -5.76 8.73 -30.09
N ASP A 321 -6.72 8.28 -29.31
CA ASP A 321 -7.56 9.16 -28.50
C ASP A 321 -6.79 9.77 -27.32
N TYR A 322 -5.91 8.99 -26.66
CA TYR A 322 -5.00 9.47 -25.60
C TYR A 322 -4.09 10.59 -26.11
N VAL A 323 -3.41 10.39 -27.25
CA VAL A 323 -2.55 11.39 -27.87
C VAL A 323 -3.36 12.67 -28.21
N THR A 324 -4.55 12.50 -28.76
CA THR A 324 -5.41 13.63 -29.12
C THR A 324 -5.82 14.44 -27.86
N ARG A 325 -6.20 13.76 -26.78
CA ARG A 325 -6.53 14.40 -25.49
C ARG A 325 -5.31 15.08 -24.87
N ARG A 326 -4.16 14.39 -24.90
CA ARG A 326 -2.92 14.85 -24.24
C ARG A 326 -2.33 16.10 -24.89
N TYR A 327 -2.35 16.17 -26.21
CA TYR A 327 -1.74 17.26 -26.98
C TYR A 327 -2.77 18.27 -27.52
N GLY A 328 -4.06 18.02 -27.34
CA GLY A 328 -5.13 18.91 -27.81
C GLY A 328 -5.40 18.86 -29.33
N ALA A 329 -4.69 18.02 -30.06
CA ALA A 329 -4.85 17.80 -31.49
C ALA A 329 -4.41 16.40 -31.90
N LYS A 330 -4.94 15.88 -33.02
CA LYS A 330 -4.42 14.66 -33.63
C LYS A 330 -2.96 14.87 -34.09
N SER A 331 -2.11 13.92 -33.75
CA SER A 331 -0.71 13.88 -34.15
C SER A 331 -0.33 12.47 -34.51
N GLU A 332 -0.05 12.21 -35.78
CA GLU A 332 0.39 10.90 -36.24
C GLU A 332 1.74 10.51 -35.65
N SER A 333 2.69 11.43 -35.66
CA SER A 333 4.02 11.18 -35.09
C SER A 333 3.97 10.84 -33.60
N ALA A 334 3.14 11.55 -32.80
CA ALA A 334 3.00 11.22 -31.39
C ALA A 334 2.29 9.87 -31.18
N TYR A 335 1.35 9.52 -32.04
CA TYR A 335 0.73 8.20 -32.02
C TYR A 335 1.75 7.10 -32.37
N GLU A 336 2.51 7.26 -33.44
CA GLU A 336 3.56 6.30 -33.85
C GLU A 336 4.62 6.13 -32.73
N ALA A 337 5.06 7.20 -32.11
CA ALA A 337 5.93 7.15 -30.93
C ALA A 337 5.32 6.31 -29.80
N MET A 338 4.05 6.53 -29.48
CA MET A 338 3.37 5.77 -28.44
C MET A 338 3.19 4.30 -28.81
N LYS A 339 3.00 3.95 -30.09
CA LYS A 339 2.97 2.57 -30.56
C LYS A 339 4.31 1.87 -30.41
N ILE A 340 5.41 2.55 -30.66
CA ILE A 340 6.75 2.02 -30.41
C ILE A 340 6.92 1.76 -28.92
N LEU A 341 6.54 2.70 -28.05
CA LEU A 341 6.64 2.56 -26.60
C LEU A 341 5.75 1.45 -26.05
N GLU A 342 4.52 1.28 -26.56
CA GLU A 342 3.63 0.16 -26.23
C GLU A 342 4.29 -1.20 -26.48
N ASN A 343 4.96 -1.35 -27.62
CA ASN A 343 5.59 -2.60 -28.03
C ASN A 343 7.00 -2.82 -27.44
N THR A 344 7.55 -1.86 -26.71
CA THR A 344 8.88 -1.91 -26.09
C THR A 344 8.82 -1.64 -24.60
N VAL A 345 8.81 -0.37 -24.23
CA VAL A 345 8.87 0.14 -22.84
C VAL A 345 7.69 -0.34 -22.00
N TYR A 346 6.51 -0.43 -22.60
CA TYR A 346 5.27 -0.80 -21.90
C TYR A 346 4.84 -2.25 -22.18
N LYS A 347 5.66 -3.04 -22.86
CA LYS A 347 5.39 -4.45 -23.14
C LYS A 347 5.73 -5.31 -21.92
N ALA A 348 4.74 -5.94 -21.31
CA ALA A 348 4.91 -6.73 -20.09
C ALA A 348 6.01 -7.80 -20.22
N SER A 349 6.03 -8.56 -21.33
CA SER A 349 7.00 -9.63 -21.55
C SER A 349 8.48 -9.15 -21.58
N LEU A 350 8.72 -7.89 -21.89
CA LEU A 350 10.05 -7.27 -21.89
C LEU A 350 10.42 -6.69 -20.53
N ASN A 351 9.46 -6.49 -19.63
CA ASN A 351 9.60 -5.79 -18.35
C ASN A 351 9.37 -6.69 -17.12
N MET A 352 9.44 -8.01 -17.27
CA MET A 352 9.20 -8.96 -16.17
C MET A 352 10.38 -9.12 -15.21
N ARG A 353 11.50 -8.42 -15.42
CA ARG A 353 12.71 -8.52 -14.60
C ARG A 353 12.71 -7.48 -13.48
N GLY A 354 13.06 -7.92 -12.28
CA GLY A 354 13.16 -7.05 -11.10
C GLY A 354 11.82 -6.49 -10.62
N GLN A 355 11.89 -5.48 -9.78
CA GLN A 355 10.75 -4.78 -9.21
C GLN A 355 10.77 -3.32 -9.69
N GLY A 356 9.75 -2.91 -10.44
CA GLY A 356 9.67 -1.59 -11.07
C GLY A 356 10.63 -1.42 -12.25
N ALA A 357 10.89 -0.18 -12.63
CA ALA A 357 11.77 0.17 -13.73
C ALA A 357 13.21 -0.32 -13.51
N PRO A 358 13.95 -0.65 -14.60
CA PRO A 358 15.38 -0.90 -14.50
C PRO A 358 16.12 0.27 -13.84
N GLU A 359 17.16 -0.05 -13.08
CA GLU A 359 18.00 0.94 -12.42
C GLU A 359 18.74 1.82 -13.42
N SER A 360 18.76 3.11 -13.16
CA SER A 360 19.54 4.05 -13.96
C SER A 360 21.02 3.98 -13.59
N TYR A 361 21.87 3.75 -14.56
CA TYR A 361 23.33 3.79 -14.36
C TYR A 361 23.85 5.18 -13.91
N ILE A 362 23.11 6.23 -14.21
CA ILE A 362 23.46 7.61 -13.79
C ILE A 362 23.32 7.75 -12.27
N ASN A 363 22.33 7.08 -11.68
CA ASN A 363 22.06 7.13 -10.24
C ASN A 363 22.79 6.05 -9.45
N ALA A 364 23.40 5.08 -10.13
CA ALA A 364 24.14 4.01 -9.50
C ALA A 364 25.46 4.54 -8.90
N ARG A 365 25.89 3.97 -7.79
CA ARG A 365 27.24 4.23 -7.27
C ARG A 365 28.27 3.69 -8.24
N PRO A 366 29.37 4.42 -8.51
CA PRO A 366 30.45 3.93 -9.36
C PRO A 366 30.99 2.58 -8.86
N ALA A 367 31.07 1.60 -9.76
CA ALA A 367 31.60 0.28 -9.48
C ALA A 367 32.20 -0.30 -10.77
N GLU A 368 33.10 -1.28 -10.66
CA GLU A 368 33.71 -1.96 -11.84
C GLU A 368 32.67 -2.75 -12.62
N SER A 369 31.63 -3.25 -11.94
CA SER A 369 30.51 -3.93 -12.58
C SER A 369 29.23 -3.59 -11.85
N ILE A 370 28.15 -3.32 -12.60
CA ILE A 370 26.84 -2.96 -12.07
C ILE A 370 25.83 -4.01 -12.52
N GLY A 371 25.46 -4.93 -11.64
CA GLY A 371 24.39 -5.91 -11.86
C GLY A 371 23.04 -5.41 -11.37
N ALA A 372 23.07 -4.62 -10.28
CA ALA A 372 21.92 -3.89 -9.71
C ALA A 372 22.43 -2.66 -8.98
N ALA A 373 21.72 -1.55 -9.05
CA ALA A 373 22.06 -0.33 -8.33
C ALA A 373 21.49 -0.33 -6.89
N SER A 374 20.49 -1.16 -6.65
CA SER A 374 19.88 -1.38 -5.33
C SER A 374 19.65 -2.88 -5.06
N THR A 375 19.17 -3.19 -3.86
CA THR A 375 18.93 -4.59 -3.43
C THR A 375 17.87 -5.30 -4.29
N TRP A 376 16.85 -4.59 -4.76
CA TRP A 376 15.71 -5.17 -5.49
C TRP A 376 15.63 -4.77 -6.96
N GLY A 377 16.40 -3.78 -7.38
CA GLY A 377 16.47 -3.34 -8.75
C GLY A 377 17.37 -4.24 -9.59
N ASN A 378 17.20 -4.17 -10.89
CA ASN A 378 18.15 -4.75 -11.84
C ASN A 378 18.54 -3.68 -12.88
N ALA A 379 19.69 -3.88 -13.53
CA ALA A 379 20.20 -2.96 -14.55
C ALA A 379 19.95 -3.47 -15.98
N VAL A 380 19.16 -4.55 -16.15
CA VAL A 380 18.90 -5.15 -17.45
C VAL A 380 17.64 -4.57 -18.06
N ILE A 381 17.79 -3.92 -19.22
CA ILE A 381 16.70 -3.42 -20.06
C ILE A 381 16.29 -4.54 -21.00
N GLY A 382 14.99 -4.81 -21.12
CA GLY A 382 14.45 -5.88 -21.96
C GLY A 382 14.18 -5.48 -23.42
N TYR A 383 14.35 -4.20 -23.79
CA TYR A 383 14.09 -3.64 -25.11
C TYR A 383 15.34 -2.93 -25.65
N GLY A 384 15.39 -2.67 -26.98
CA GLY A 384 16.52 -2.02 -27.63
C GLY A 384 16.49 -0.50 -27.52
N MET A 385 17.66 0.12 -27.64
CA MET A 385 17.77 1.58 -27.66
C MET A 385 17.33 2.19 -28.98
N GLU A 386 17.48 1.44 -30.08
CA GLU A 386 17.09 1.90 -31.43
C GLU A 386 15.59 2.22 -31.53
N GLU A 387 14.75 1.45 -30.83
CA GLU A 387 13.32 1.71 -30.79
C GLU A 387 12.99 2.99 -30.00
N LEU A 388 13.76 3.29 -28.94
CA LEU A 388 13.59 4.53 -28.17
C LEU A 388 14.02 5.74 -28.99
N GLU A 389 15.11 5.63 -29.77
CA GLU A 389 15.56 6.69 -30.68
C GLU A 389 14.48 6.99 -31.72
N LYS A 390 13.90 5.96 -32.35
CA LYS A 390 12.78 6.13 -33.29
C LYS A 390 11.54 6.77 -32.65
N ALA A 391 11.24 6.45 -31.40
CA ALA A 391 10.12 7.06 -30.70
C ALA A 391 10.37 8.53 -30.35
N ALA A 392 11.64 8.95 -30.27
CA ALA A 392 12.02 10.32 -29.98
C ALA A 392 12.07 11.21 -31.25
N GLU A 393 12.33 10.64 -32.44
CA GLU A 393 12.31 11.33 -33.75
C GLU A 393 10.87 11.66 -34.20
#